data_b2e41a5651a62cdb967676398f0b6514
#
_entry.id   b2e41a5651a62cdb967676398f0b6514
#
_cell.length_a   1.000
_cell.length_b   1.000
_cell.length_c   1.000
_cell.angle_alpha   90.00
_cell.angle_beta   90.00
_cell.angle_gamma   90.00
#
_symmetry.space_group_name_H-M   'P 1'
#
loop_
_entity.id
_entity.type
_entity.pdbx_description
1 polymer ?
#
loop_
_entity_poly.entity_id
_entity_poly.type
_entity_poly.pdbx_seq_one_letter_code
_entity_poly.pdbx_strand_id
1 'polypeptide(L)'
;ADLDPNFHVLHSKYYDFGAYCRMAFLTEHGITPAVMVENNIGPIIFREECVFKREIKFGDELEVFLKLSKCNEDASRWSMVHELWTNGNTLAALITIDGAWIDTSIRKLAKPPEVCILGIKLIPKAENYNQ
;
A
#
# COMPACT_ATOMS: atom_id res chain seq x y z
N ALA A 1 14.53 10.70 13.53
CA ALA A 1 14.22 9.47 14.25
C ALA A 1 12.76 9.08 14.05
N ASP A 2 12.45 7.79 14.12
CA ASP A 2 11.10 7.28 13.96
C ASP A 2 10.29 7.30 15.26
N LEU A 3 10.90 7.72 16.36
CA LEU A 3 10.29 7.74 17.67
C LEU A 3 10.11 9.17 18.17
N ASP A 4 9.00 9.41 18.89
CA ASP A 4 8.79 10.65 19.60
C ASP A 4 9.56 10.64 20.94
N PRO A 5 9.52 11.73 21.74
CA PRO A 5 10.25 11.80 23.02
C PRO A 5 9.86 10.72 24.03
N ASN A 6 8.72 10.07 23.87
CA ASN A 6 8.27 8.98 24.74
C ASN A 6 8.61 7.60 24.16
N PHE A 7 9.44 7.54 23.13
CA PHE A 7 9.85 6.32 22.45
C PHE A 7 8.69 5.59 21.72
N HIS A 8 7.62 6.32 21.41
CA HIS A 8 6.58 5.81 20.51
C HIS A 8 6.90 6.21 19.08
N VAL A 9 6.49 5.37 18.12
CA VAL A 9 6.68 5.66 16.70
C VAL A 9 5.87 6.90 16.32
N LEU A 10 6.49 7.83 15.61
CA LEU A 10 5.81 9.03 15.11
C LEU A 10 4.71 8.64 14.14
N HIS A 11 3.54 9.28 14.26
CA HIS A 11 2.38 8.95 13.41
C HIS A 11 2.68 9.09 11.92
N SER A 12 3.49 10.07 11.52
CA SER A 12 3.86 10.26 10.12
C SER A 12 4.60 9.06 9.53
N LYS A 13 5.27 8.25 10.34
CA LYS A 13 6.02 7.09 9.87
C LYS A 13 5.13 5.89 9.53
N TYR A 14 3.89 5.86 10.02
CA TYR A 14 2.96 4.79 9.70
C TYR A 14 2.71 4.71 8.19
N TYR A 15 2.54 5.87 7.54
CA TYR A 15 2.35 5.93 6.09
C TYR A 15 3.60 5.45 5.33
N ASP A 16 4.79 5.76 5.85
CA ASP A 16 6.05 5.31 5.25
C ASP A 16 6.17 3.79 5.29
N PHE A 17 5.75 3.15 6.38
CA PHE A 17 5.75 1.70 6.50
C PHE A 17 4.85 1.07 5.42
N GLY A 18 3.65 1.63 5.24
CA GLY A 18 2.74 1.17 4.21
C GLY A 18 3.30 1.34 2.81
N ALA A 19 3.83 2.52 2.51
CA ALA A 19 4.41 2.81 1.20
C ALA A 19 5.56 1.85 0.88
N TYR A 20 6.44 1.61 1.84
CA TYR A 20 7.55 0.67 1.65
C TYR A 20 7.04 -0.73 1.36
N CYS A 21 6.04 -1.20 2.10
CA CYS A 21 5.44 -2.52 1.91
C CYS A 21 4.85 -2.66 0.50
N ARG A 22 4.11 -1.64 0.03
CA ARG A 22 3.53 -1.67 -1.32
C ARG A 22 4.61 -1.74 -2.39
N MET A 23 5.61 -0.89 -2.29
CA MET A 23 6.68 -0.83 -3.29
C MET A 23 7.46 -2.14 -3.35
N ALA A 24 7.72 -2.75 -2.20
CA ALA A 24 8.39 -4.05 -2.14
C ALA A 24 7.56 -5.13 -2.84
N PHE A 25 6.26 -5.18 -2.57
CA PHE A 25 5.37 -6.15 -3.22
C PHE A 25 5.32 -5.94 -4.73
N LEU A 26 5.11 -4.69 -5.18
CA LEU A 26 5.01 -4.38 -6.60
C LEU A 26 6.30 -4.76 -7.34
N THR A 27 7.44 -4.38 -6.77
CA THR A 27 8.75 -4.69 -7.36
C THR A 27 8.97 -6.20 -7.46
N GLU A 28 8.63 -6.94 -6.42
CA GLU A 28 8.76 -8.40 -6.39
C GLU A 28 7.90 -9.06 -7.48
N HIS A 29 6.78 -8.45 -7.84
CA HIS A 29 5.88 -8.98 -8.85
C HIS A 29 6.04 -8.33 -10.23
N GLY A 30 7.20 -7.75 -10.49
CA GLY A 30 7.57 -7.25 -11.81
C GLY A 30 7.12 -5.83 -12.12
N ILE A 31 6.48 -5.14 -11.18
CA ILE A 31 6.08 -3.76 -11.36
C ILE A 31 7.20 -2.87 -10.80
N THR A 32 8.25 -2.76 -11.58
CA THR A 32 9.46 -2.03 -11.19
C THR A 32 9.38 -0.58 -11.66
N PRO A 33 10.21 0.32 -11.09
CA PRO A 33 10.31 1.67 -11.62
C PRO A 33 10.62 1.71 -13.12
N ALA A 34 11.49 0.82 -13.59
CA ALA A 34 11.83 0.75 -15.02
C ALA A 34 10.61 0.40 -15.89
N VAL A 35 9.83 -0.58 -15.47
CA VAL A 35 8.59 -0.96 -16.18
C VAL A 35 7.61 0.20 -16.22
N MET A 36 7.47 0.91 -15.12
CA MET A 36 6.57 2.06 -15.05
C MET A 36 7.02 3.18 -16.01
N VAL A 37 8.31 3.47 -16.05
CA VAL A 37 8.86 4.48 -16.98
C VAL A 37 8.66 4.05 -18.43
N GLU A 38 8.98 2.81 -18.76
CA GLU A 38 8.83 2.28 -20.12
C GLU A 38 7.39 2.33 -20.65
N ASN A 39 6.42 2.18 -19.76
CA ASN A 39 5.01 2.16 -20.14
C ASN A 39 4.30 3.48 -19.90
N ASN A 40 5.00 4.51 -19.44
CA ASN A 40 4.42 5.80 -19.08
C ASN A 40 3.25 5.62 -18.10
N ILE A 41 3.41 4.74 -17.13
CA ILE A 41 2.37 4.41 -16.17
C ILE A 41 2.87 4.65 -14.76
N GLY A 42 1.98 5.08 -13.88
CA GLY A 42 2.31 5.23 -12.47
C GLY A 42 1.06 5.15 -11.60
N PRO A 43 1.22 4.76 -10.34
CA PRO A 43 0.11 4.78 -9.41
C PRO A 43 -0.11 6.19 -8.87
N ILE A 44 -1.37 6.52 -8.63
CA ILE A 44 -1.75 7.75 -7.93
C ILE A 44 -2.65 7.37 -6.75
N ILE A 45 -2.44 8.02 -5.62
CA ILE A 45 -3.25 7.81 -4.43
C ILE A 45 -4.17 9.02 -4.26
N PHE A 46 -5.48 8.77 -4.20
CA PHE A 46 -6.49 9.80 -4.00
C PHE A 46 -6.75 10.05 -2.52
N ARG A 47 -6.63 9.00 -1.71
CA ARG A 47 -6.95 9.06 -0.29
C ARG A 47 -6.08 8.08 0.46
N GLU A 48 -5.55 8.52 1.59
CA GLU A 48 -4.79 7.68 2.51
C GLU A 48 -5.26 8.01 3.92
N GLU A 49 -5.65 6.99 4.67
CA GLU A 49 -6.18 7.16 6.02
C GLU A 49 -5.56 6.12 6.94
N CYS A 50 -5.13 6.54 8.10
CA CYS A 50 -4.60 5.63 9.12
C CYS A 50 -5.49 5.66 10.35
N VAL A 51 -5.94 4.46 10.76
CA VAL A 51 -6.67 4.29 12.02
C VAL A 51 -5.70 3.69 13.02
N PHE A 52 -5.43 4.44 14.08
CA PHE A 52 -4.49 4.03 15.13
C PHE A 52 -5.25 3.27 16.21
N LYS A 53 -4.85 2.03 16.48
CA LYS A 53 -5.52 1.17 17.46
C LYS A 53 -4.68 0.94 18.70
N ARG A 54 -3.36 0.84 18.55
CA ARG A 54 -2.40 0.66 19.65
C ARG A 54 -1.12 1.42 19.31
N GLU A 55 -0.42 1.87 20.31
CA GLU A 55 0.86 2.53 20.12
C GLU A 55 1.94 1.51 19.78
N ILE A 56 2.85 1.89 18.89
CA ILE A 56 4.03 1.11 18.57
C ILE A 56 5.17 1.71 19.41
N LYS A 57 5.80 0.89 20.22
CA LYS A 57 6.81 1.31 21.20
C LYS A 57 8.19 0.83 20.81
N PHE A 58 9.21 1.44 21.40
CA PHE A 58 10.58 0.98 21.26
C PHE A 58 10.68 -0.50 21.68
N GLY A 59 11.31 -1.30 20.83
CA GLY A 59 11.48 -2.73 21.10
C GLY A 59 10.38 -3.63 20.53
N ASP A 60 9.28 -3.05 20.03
CA ASP A 60 8.23 -3.83 19.37
C ASP A 60 8.75 -4.35 18.02
N GLU A 61 8.41 -5.59 17.71
CA GLU A 61 8.61 -6.15 16.38
C GLU A 61 7.40 -5.78 15.53
N LEU A 62 7.66 -5.16 14.37
CA LEU A 62 6.62 -4.68 13.47
C LEU A 62 6.54 -5.54 12.22
N GLU A 63 5.33 -6.00 11.91
CA GLU A 63 5.03 -6.63 10.62
C GLU A 63 3.98 -5.81 9.89
N VAL A 64 4.19 -5.61 8.60
CA VAL A 64 3.28 -4.84 7.75
C VAL A 64 2.77 -5.76 6.65
N PHE A 65 1.46 -5.88 6.54
CA PHE A 65 0.80 -6.68 5.51
C PHE A 65 0.11 -5.79 4.50
N LEU A 66 0.04 -6.26 3.27
CA LEU A 66 -0.68 -5.61 2.19
C LEU A 66 -1.85 -6.50 1.78
N LYS A 67 -3.05 -5.92 1.75
CA LYS A 67 -4.24 -6.62 1.31
C LYS A 67 -5.03 -5.76 0.33
N LEU A 68 -5.69 -6.41 -0.63
CA LEU A 68 -6.54 -5.75 -1.61
C LEU A 68 -7.97 -5.78 -1.11
N SER A 69 -8.58 -4.60 -0.93
CA SER A 69 -9.97 -4.52 -0.46
C SER A 69 -10.96 -4.27 -1.59
N LYS A 70 -10.49 -3.71 -2.70
CA LYS A 70 -11.34 -3.44 -3.86
C LYS A 70 -10.48 -3.34 -5.11
N CYS A 71 -11.01 -3.79 -6.24
CA CYS A 71 -10.32 -3.69 -7.51
C CYS A 71 -11.35 -3.79 -8.63
N ASN A 72 -11.30 -2.88 -9.60
CA ASN A 72 -12.13 -3.03 -10.78
C ASN A 72 -11.53 -4.06 -11.74
N GLU A 73 -12.25 -4.38 -12.80
CA GLU A 73 -11.92 -5.50 -13.67
C GLU A 73 -10.51 -5.41 -14.29
N ASP A 74 -10.13 -4.24 -14.76
CA ASP A 74 -8.83 -4.04 -15.42
C ASP A 74 -7.74 -3.53 -14.48
N ALA A 75 -8.01 -3.53 -13.16
CA ALA A 75 -7.11 -3.06 -12.13
C ALA A 75 -6.69 -1.59 -12.28
N SER A 76 -7.43 -0.79 -13.06
CA SER A 76 -7.12 0.63 -13.21
C SER A 76 -7.45 1.43 -11.95
N ARG A 77 -8.39 0.95 -11.14
CA ARG A 77 -8.75 1.53 -9.84
C ARG A 77 -8.75 0.45 -8.77
N TRP A 78 -8.24 0.78 -7.58
CA TRP A 78 -8.10 -0.20 -6.51
C TRP A 78 -8.10 0.49 -5.15
N SER A 79 -8.44 -0.30 -4.14
CA SER A 79 -8.27 0.08 -2.75
C SER A 79 -7.47 -1.00 -2.04
N MET A 80 -6.54 -0.59 -1.19
CA MET A 80 -5.66 -1.48 -0.46
C MET A 80 -5.68 -1.14 1.02
N VAL A 81 -5.35 -2.14 1.82
CA VAL A 81 -5.23 -1.98 3.28
C VAL A 81 -3.88 -2.51 3.71
N HIS A 82 -3.16 -1.74 4.51
CA HIS A 82 -2.01 -2.24 5.24
C HIS A 82 -2.42 -2.51 6.67
N GLU A 83 -2.11 -3.69 7.15
CA GLU A 83 -2.24 -4.02 8.56
C GLU A 83 -0.87 -3.95 9.20
N LEU A 84 -0.75 -3.18 10.27
CA LEU A 84 0.49 -3.05 11.04
C LEU A 84 0.31 -3.81 12.33
N TRP A 85 1.06 -4.90 12.48
CA TRP A 85 0.98 -5.78 13.63
C TRP A 85 2.26 -5.67 14.46
N THR A 86 2.10 -5.66 15.77
CA THR A 86 3.24 -5.66 16.70
C THR A 86 3.31 -6.98 17.43
N ASN A 87 4.55 -7.50 17.54
CA ASN A 87 4.87 -8.70 18.31
C ASN A 87 4.04 -9.94 17.90
N GLY A 88 3.60 -9.97 16.64
CA GLY A 88 2.86 -11.09 16.06
C GLY A 88 1.42 -11.27 16.53
N ASN A 89 0.94 -10.44 17.45
CA ASN A 89 -0.36 -10.67 18.07
C ASN A 89 -1.25 -9.44 18.27
N THR A 90 -0.74 -8.25 17.97
CA THR A 90 -1.49 -7.01 18.24
C THR A 90 -1.61 -6.18 16.98
N LEU A 91 -2.84 -5.93 16.53
CA LEU A 91 -3.08 -5.01 15.41
C LEU A 91 -2.95 -3.58 15.93
N ALA A 92 -1.87 -2.90 15.52
CA ALA A 92 -1.55 -1.56 15.98
C ALA A 92 -2.20 -0.47 15.12
N ALA A 93 -2.31 -0.69 13.81
CA ALA A 93 -2.89 0.30 12.91
C ALA A 93 -3.39 -0.34 11.62
N LEU A 94 -4.33 0.36 10.99
CA LEU A 94 -4.83 0.05 9.65
C LEU A 94 -4.63 1.28 8.78
N ILE A 95 -4.00 1.10 7.63
CA ILE A 95 -3.86 2.15 6.64
C ILE A 95 -4.66 1.76 5.40
N THR A 96 -5.66 2.57 5.07
CA THR A 96 -6.49 2.36 3.89
C THR A 96 -6.07 3.36 2.82
N ILE A 97 -5.87 2.86 1.59
CA ILE A 97 -5.55 3.72 0.45
C ILE A 97 -6.49 3.43 -0.70
N ASP A 98 -6.92 4.51 -1.36
CA ASP A 98 -7.68 4.45 -2.59
C ASP A 98 -6.83 5.06 -3.70
N GLY A 99 -6.68 4.35 -4.79
CA GLY A 99 -5.83 4.80 -5.87
C GLY A 99 -6.21 4.28 -7.24
N ALA A 100 -5.37 4.62 -8.20
CA ALA A 100 -5.58 4.25 -9.59
C ALA A 100 -4.26 4.30 -10.34
N TRP A 101 -4.26 3.80 -11.57
CA TRP A 101 -3.15 4.00 -12.48
C TRP A 101 -3.41 5.21 -13.37
N ILE A 102 -2.36 5.96 -13.65
CA ILE A 102 -2.42 7.09 -14.57
C ILE A 102 -1.36 6.93 -15.66
N ASP A 103 -1.65 7.53 -16.80
CA ASP A 103 -0.63 7.81 -17.81
C ASP A 103 0.16 9.01 -17.30
N THR A 104 1.46 8.83 -17.06
CA THR A 104 2.31 9.85 -16.44
C THR A 104 2.63 10.99 -17.39
N SER A 105 2.52 10.78 -18.71
CA SER A 105 2.80 11.83 -19.69
C SER A 105 1.66 12.83 -19.82
N ILE A 106 0.40 12.37 -19.73
CA ILE A 106 -0.78 13.24 -19.86
C ILE A 106 -1.53 13.41 -18.56
N ARG A 107 -1.12 12.71 -17.50
CA ARG A 107 -1.68 12.80 -16.14
C ARG A 107 -3.18 12.50 -16.08
N LYS A 108 -3.63 11.48 -16.82
CA LYS A 108 -5.01 11.02 -16.83
C LYS A 108 -5.08 9.54 -16.45
N LEU A 109 -6.23 9.14 -15.92
CA LEU A 109 -6.48 7.73 -15.61
C LEU A 109 -6.22 6.87 -16.84
N ALA A 110 -5.60 5.73 -16.64
CA ALA A 110 -5.24 4.84 -17.74
C ALA A 110 -5.37 3.39 -17.31
N LYS A 111 -5.66 2.54 -18.30
CA LYS A 111 -5.58 1.10 -18.10
C LYS A 111 -4.09 0.73 -18.02
N PRO A 112 -3.67 0.04 -16.95
CA PRO A 112 -2.26 -0.35 -16.84
C PRO A 112 -1.93 -1.52 -17.78
N PRO A 113 -0.64 -1.75 -18.06
CA PRO A 113 -0.22 -2.93 -18.81
C PRO A 113 -0.49 -4.22 -18.04
N GLU A 114 -0.46 -5.34 -18.73
CA GLU A 114 -0.81 -6.65 -18.16
C GLU A 114 -0.01 -6.99 -16.90
N VAL A 115 1.27 -6.66 -16.86
CA VAL A 115 2.11 -6.93 -15.68
C VAL A 115 1.55 -6.25 -14.43
N CYS A 116 1.01 -5.04 -14.58
CA CYS A 116 0.40 -4.31 -13.47
C CYS A 116 -0.94 -4.93 -13.07
N ILE A 117 -1.75 -5.33 -14.05
CA ILE A 117 -3.04 -5.98 -13.79
C ILE A 117 -2.82 -7.27 -12.98
N LEU A 118 -1.89 -8.10 -13.44
CA LEU A 118 -1.58 -9.36 -12.76
C LEU A 118 -1.02 -9.12 -11.37
N GLY A 119 -0.09 -8.18 -11.25
CA GLY A 119 0.52 -7.87 -9.96
C GLY A 119 -0.48 -7.39 -8.92
N ILE A 120 -1.37 -6.47 -9.30
CA ILE A 120 -2.41 -5.99 -8.39
C ILE A 120 -3.34 -7.14 -7.97
N LYS A 121 -3.74 -7.98 -8.92
CA LYS A 121 -4.67 -9.08 -8.62
C LYS A 121 -4.04 -10.20 -7.79
N LEU A 122 -2.72 -10.25 -7.70
CA LEU A 122 -2.01 -11.20 -6.84
C LEU A 122 -1.92 -10.74 -5.38
N ILE A 123 -2.24 -9.48 -5.08
CA ILE A 123 -2.27 -9.01 -3.69
C ILE A 123 -3.32 -9.84 -2.93
N PRO A 124 -2.97 -10.35 -1.73
CA PRO A 124 -3.93 -11.10 -0.92
C PRO A 124 -5.20 -10.28 -0.66
N LYS A 125 -6.36 -10.92 -0.76
CA LYS A 125 -7.65 -10.24 -0.58
C LYS A 125 -7.91 -9.99 0.89
N ALA A 126 -8.45 -8.80 1.20
CA ALA A 126 -8.97 -8.50 2.53
C ALA A 126 -10.28 -9.28 2.76
N GLU A 127 -10.66 -9.47 4.02
CA GLU A 127 -11.91 -10.17 4.35
C GLU A 127 -13.13 -9.49 3.73
N ASN A 128 -13.12 -8.17 3.67
CA ASN A 128 -14.20 -7.38 3.10
C ASN A 128 -13.99 -7.06 1.61
N TYR A 129 -13.22 -7.89 0.91
CA TYR A 129 -12.91 -7.64 -0.49
C TYR A 129 -14.18 -7.49 -1.31
N ASN A 130 -14.22 -6.44 -2.12
CA ASN A 130 -15.33 -6.12 -2.99
C ASN A 130 -14.79 -5.71 -4.37
N GLN A 131 -15.47 -6.16 -5.38
CA GLN A 131 -15.08 -5.91 -6.76
C GLN A 131 -15.86 -4.74 -7.38
#